data_a4e3b720d14dafd5efe54e14e135df25
#
_entry.id   a4e3b720d14dafd5efe54e14e135df25
#
_cell.length_a   1.000
_cell.length_b   1.000
_cell.length_c   1.000
_cell.angle_alpha   90.00
_cell.angle_beta   90.00
_cell.angle_gamma   90.00
#
_symmetry.space_group_name_H-M   'P 1'
#
loop_
_entity.id
_entity.type
_entity.pdbx_description
1 polymer ?
#
loop_
_entity_poly.entity_id
_entity_poly.type
_entity_poly.pdbx_seq_one_letter_code
_entity_poly.pdbx_strand_id
1 'polypeptide(L)'
;EEMKPEDMLVEEEPEQVVEIVQAELEDEQIEELLSQVQFGLNDYHLLYEELAETAQAAGRSVVTVTSVISDVDWFNNIYENEASASGIIVANNGKAILILVSAGTISGEESLIVTFCDQSTVSAELVQKDTVTGLAILSVPLVSIKEETMDVIDIATLGSSNNSSLLGTTVMALGSHMGTSGSVCYGMVTSVGTVIDQPDSA
;
A
#
# COMPACT_ATOMS: atom_id res chain seq x y z
N GLU A 1 0.51 -8.59 78.73
CA GLU A 1 1.93 -8.44 78.38
C GLU A 1 2.03 -8.18 76.87
N GLU A 2 2.25 -6.88 76.57
CA GLU A 2 2.32 -6.33 75.21
C GLU A 2 3.63 -6.73 74.54
N MET A 3 3.57 -7.20 73.37
CA MET A 3 4.74 -7.39 72.51
C MET A 3 4.65 -6.43 71.31
N LYS A 4 5.57 -5.46 71.30
CA LYS A 4 5.79 -4.49 70.27
C LYS A 4 6.23 -5.16 68.96
N PRO A 5 5.81 -4.69 67.78
CA PRO A 5 6.41 -5.06 66.52
C PRO A 5 7.70 -4.20 66.31
N GLU A 6 8.83 -4.86 66.38
CA GLU A 6 10.11 -4.32 65.96
C GLU A 6 10.32 -4.54 64.46
N ASP A 7 10.60 -3.42 63.82
CA ASP A 7 11.47 -3.20 62.66
C ASP A 7 11.57 -4.29 61.58
N MET A 8 10.70 -4.18 60.58
CA MET A 8 11.05 -4.60 59.25
C MET A 8 11.75 -3.42 58.54
N LEU A 9 13.07 -3.46 58.53
CA LEU A 9 13.90 -2.63 57.68
C LEU A 9 13.66 -3.11 56.24
N VAL A 10 12.91 -2.31 55.49
CA VAL A 10 12.87 -2.40 54.03
C VAL A 10 14.16 -1.75 53.56
N GLU A 11 15.10 -2.56 53.08
CA GLU A 11 16.25 -2.08 52.31
C GLU A 11 15.69 -1.49 51.00
N GLU A 12 15.63 -0.16 50.93
CA GLU A 12 15.44 0.57 49.69
C GLU A 12 16.72 0.40 48.86
N GLU A 13 16.61 -0.34 47.73
CA GLU A 13 17.63 -0.31 46.70
C GLU A 13 17.78 1.14 46.20
N PRO A 14 19.01 1.66 46.03
CA PRO A 14 19.20 3.01 45.54
C PRO A 14 18.69 3.07 44.08
N GLU A 15 17.62 3.83 43.87
CA GLU A 15 17.23 4.29 42.55
C GLU A 15 18.46 4.92 41.90
N GLN A 16 19.00 4.28 40.85
CA GLN A 16 19.96 4.89 39.96
C GLN A 16 19.27 6.05 39.28
N VAL A 17 19.43 7.25 39.82
CA VAL A 17 19.13 8.49 39.12
C VAL A 17 20.04 8.54 37.91
N VAL A 18 19.50 8.18 36.77
CA VAL A 18 20.14 8.44 35.50
C VAL A 18 20.08 9.94 35.29
N GLU A 19 21.14 10.60 35.71
CA GLU A 19 21.36 12.02 35.42
C GLU A 19 21.49 12.17 33.91
N ILE A 20 20.38 12.53 33.26
CA ILE A 20 20.39 12.94 31.84
C ILE A 20 21.15 14.27 31.85
N VAL A 21 22.44 14.21 31.60
CA VAL A 21 23.26 15.39 31.28
C VAL A 21 22.71 15.90 29.93
N GLN A 22 21.75 16.83 29.99
CA GLN A 22 21.44 17.69 28.86
C GLN A 22 22.68 18.59 28.69
N ALA A 23 23.56 18.16 27.78
CA ALA A 23 24.58 19.05 27.28
C ALA A 23 23.86 20.14 26.50
N GLU A 24 23.72 21.33 27.08
CA GLU A 24 23.37 22.54 26.32
C GLU A 24 24.54 22.77 25.37
N LEU A 25 24.39 22.32 24.13
CA LEU A 25 25.32 22.68 23.06
C LEU A 25 25.19 24.19 22.85
N GLU A 26 26.27 24.91 22.95
CA GLU A 26 26.31 26.34 22.63
C GLU A 26 25.96 26.51 21.15
N ASP A 27 25.28 27.58 20.78
CA ASP A 27 24.80 27.84 19.41
C ASP A 27 25.93 27.75 18.36
N GLU A 28 27.16 28.18 18.72
CA GLU A 28 28.35 28.03 17.87
C GLU A 28 28.71 26.56 17.59
N GLN A 29 28.53 25.65 18.54
CA GLN A 29 28.82 24.22 18.35
C GLN A 29 27.75 23.57 17.47
N ILE A 30 26.51 24.04 17.56
CA ILE A 30 25.41 23.60 16.70
C ILE A 30 25.67 24.08 15.26
N GLU A 31 26.05 25.32 15.06
CA GLU A 31 26.40 25.85 13.73
C GLU A 31 27.61 25.11 13.12
N GLU A 32 28.64 24.79 13.90
CA GLU A 32 29.78 24.03 13.42
C GLU A 32 29.37 22.61 13.01
N LEU A 33 28.55 21.91 13.80
CA LEU A 33 28.02 20.58 13.47
C LEU A 33 27.14 20.62 12.23
N LEU A 34 26.27 21.62 12.09
CA LEU A 34 25.42 21.78 10.90
C LEU A 34 26.23 22.08 9.65
N SER A 35 27.34 22.84 9.77
CA SER A 35 28.24 23.13 8.64
C SER A 35 28.96 21.89 8.10
N GLN A 36 29.10 20.84 8.93
CA GLN A 36 29.72 19.57 8.56
C GLN A 36 28.74 18.60 7.92
N VAL A 37 27.40 18.85 8.05
CA VAL A 37 26.37 18.04 7.39
C VAL A 37 26.36 18.35 5.89
N GLN A 38 27.09 17.58 5.13
CA GLN A 38 27.09 17.66 3.67
C GLN A 38 26.18 16.56 3.11
N PHE A 39 25.16 16.98 2.36
CA PHE A 39 24.36 16.06 1.58
C PHE A 39 25.24 15.43 0.49
N GLY A 40 25.47 14.13 0.62
CA GLY A 40 26.28 13.35 -0.29
C GLY A 40 25.46 12.33 -1.09
N LEU A 41 26.11 11.64 -2.00
CA LEU A 41 25.48 10.54 -2.75
C LEU A 41 24.93 9.44 -1.86
N ASN A 42 25.54 9.23 -0.69
CA ASN A 42 25.08 8.23 0.26
C ASN A 42 23.71 8.56 0.85
N ASP A 43 23.44 9.83 1.11
CA ASP A 43 22.13 10.28 1.64
C ASP A 43 21.02 10.10 0.60
N TYR A 44 21.36 10.29 -0.70
CA TYR A 44 20.46 9.94 -1.78
C TYR A 44 20.18 8.43 -1.83
N HIS A 45 21.20 7.61 -1.65
CA HIS A 45 21.04 6.15 -1.62
C HIS A 45 20.09 5.73 -0.50
N LEU A 46 20.32 6.20 0.71
CA LEU A 46 19.47 5.92 1.87
C LEU A 46 18.02 6.37 1.63
N LEU A 47 17.83 7.57 1.06
CA LEU A 47 16.49 8.06 0.73
C LEU A 47 15.76 7.12 -0.26
N TYR A 48 16.45 6.66 -1.30
CA TYR A 48 15.83 5.76 -2.28
C TYR A 48 15.60 4.35 -1.74
N GLU A 49 16.43 3.86 -0.83
CA GLU A 49 16.20 2.61 -0.11
C GLU A 49 14.93 2.69 0.74
N GLU A 50 14.76 3.73 1.54
CA GLU A 50 13.56 3.99 2.35
C GLU A 50 12.29 4.13 1.48
N LEU A 51 12.39 4.82 0.34
CA LEU A 51 11.30 4.92 -0.61
C LEU A 51 10.94 3.57 -1.23
N ALA A 52 11.93 2.74 -1.54
CA ALA A 52 11.72 1.40 -2.08
C ALA A 52 11.05 0.48 -1.06
N GLU A 53 11.48 0.53 0.21
CA GLU A 53 10.85 -0.23 1.30
C GLU A 53 9.38 0.20 1.51
N THR A 54 9.13 1.51 1.50
CA THR A 54 7.77 2.05 1.60
C THR A 54 6.89 1.60 0.44
N ALA A 55 7.43 1.63 -0.79
CA ALA A 55 6.74 1.16 -1.99
C ALA A 55 6.44 -0.36 -1.91
N GLN A 56 7.39 -1.15 -1.41
CA GLN A 56 7.21 -2.58 -1.23
C GLN A 56 6.14 -2.90 -0.18
N ALA A 57 6.14 -2.18 0.93
CA ALA A 57 5.12 -2.34 1.97
C ALA A 57 3.72 -1.98 1.43
N ALA A 58 3.57 -0.84 0.77
CA ALA A 58 2.30 -0.44 0.16
C ALA A 58 1.87 -1.38 -0.99
N GLY A 59 2.84 -1.94 -1.72
CA GLY A 59 2.63 -2.89 -2.81
C GLY A 59 1.92 -4.19 -2.39
N ARG A 60 1.95 -4.55 -1.10
CA ARG A 60 1.23 -5.72 -0.56
C ARG A 60 -0.29 -5.61 -0.70
N SER A 61 -0.82 -4.41 -0.81
CA SER A 61 -2.24 -4.15 -1.04
C SER A 61 -2.60 -3.98 -2.53
N VAL A 62 -1.60 -4.02 -3.42
CA VAL A 62 -1.80 -3.88 -4.87
C VAL A 62 -1.78 -5.25 -5.53
N VAL A 63 -2.73 -5.49 -6.40
CA VAL A 63 -2.86 -6.74 -7.17
C VAL A 63 -2.92 -6.44 -8.65
N THR A 64 -2.60 -7.43 -9.48
CA THR A 64 -2.90 -7.38 -10.92
C THR A 64 -4.19 -8.14 -11.17
N VAL A 65 -5.15 -7.49 -11.82
CA VAL A 65 -6.40 -8.12 -12.27
C VAL A 65 -6.28 -8.35 -13.76
N THR A 66 -6.35 -9.60 -14.18
CA THR A 66 -6.35 -9.98 -15.58
C THR A 66 -7.74 -10.52 -15.95
N SER A 67 -8.30 -9.95 -16.98
CA SER A 67 -9.56 -10.36 -17.61
C SER A 67 -9.22 -11.14 -18.86
N VAL A 68 -9.73 -12.36 -18.98
CA VAL A 68 -9.49 -13.25 -20.12
C VAL A 68 -10.78 -13.47 -20.85
N ILE A 69 -10.85 -12.98 -22.09
CA ILE A 69 -11.97 -13.20 -22.99
C ILE A 69 -11.55 -14.26 -24.00
N SER A 70 -12.27 -15.37 -24.01
CA SER A 70 -12.13 -16.37 -25.08
C SER A 70 -13.10 -16.03 -26.19
N ASP A 71 -12.59 -15.67 -27.33
CA ASP A 71 -13.39 -15.37 -28.53
C ASP A 71 -13.02 -16.33 -29.69
N VAL A 72 -13.87 -16.41 -30.68
CA VAL A 72 -13.69 -17.30 -31.84
C VAL A 72 -13.61 -16.44 -33.08
N ASP A 73 -12.52 -16.58 -33.83
CA ASP A 73 -12.36 -15.87 -35.10
C ASP A 73 -13.31 -16.40 -36.19
N TRP A 74 -13.37 -15.69 -37.34
CA TRP A 74 -14.17 -16.07 -38.49
C TRP A 74 -13.83 -17.47 -39.03
N PHE A 75 -12.64 -18.00 -38.71
CA PHE A 75 -12.18 -19.34 -39.10
C PHE A 75 -12.39 -20.38 -38.01
N ASN A 76 -13.15 -20.07 -36.95
CA ASN A 76 -13.44 -20.94 -35.84
C ASN A 76 -12.19 -21.32 -34.99
N ASN A 77 -11.12 -20.48 -35.02
CA ASN A 77 -10.00 -20.61 -34.11
C ASN A 77 -10.32 -19.84 -32.81
N ILE A 78 -10.07 -20.46 -31.68
CA ILE A 78 -10.20 -19.83 -30.37
C ILE A 78 -8.97 -18.94 -30.16
N TYR A 79 -9.18 -17.67 -29.85
CA TYR A 79 -8.11 -16.76 -29.40
C TYR A 79 -8.51 -16.15 -28.06
N GLU A 80 -7.52 -15.93 -27.24
CA GLU A 80 -7.69 -15.33 -25.94
C GLU A 80 -7.17 -13.88 -26.00
N ASN A 81 -8.04 -12.94 -25.62
CA ASN A 81 -7.66 -11.56 -25.38
C ASN A 81 -7.53 -11.36 -23.88
N GLU A 82 -6.37 -10.88 -23.46
CA GLU A 82 -6.10 -10.55 -22.08
C GLU A 82 -6.04 -9.03 -21.91
N ALA A 83 -6.78 -8.53 -20.93
CA ALA A 83 -6.66 -7.16 -20.45
C ALA A 83 -6.25 -7.19 -18.99
N SER A 84 -5.21 -6.43 -18.65
CA SER A 84 -4.71 -6.36 -17.29
C SER A 84 -4.78 -4.94 -16.73
N ALA A 85 -5.15 -4.82 -15.45
CA ALA A 85 -5.12 -3.56 -14.71
C ALA A 85 -4.68 -3.79 -13.27
N SER A 86 -4.28 -2.69 -12.63
CA SER A 86 -4.03 -2.69 -11.19
C SER A 86 -5.34 -2.72 -10.43
N GLY A 87 -5.40 -3.55 -9.40
CA GLY A 87 -6.45 -3.55 -8.41
C GLY A 87 -5.88 -3.24 -7.02
N ILE A 88 -6.74 -2.84 -6.10
CA ILE A 88 -6.38 -2.53 -4.72
C ILE A 88 -7.25 -3.36 -3.77
N ILE A 89 -6.62 -4.03 -2.82
CA ILE A 89 -7.32 -4.74 -1.75
C ILE A 89 -7.88 -3.70 -0.78
N VAL A 90 -9.20 -3.56 -0.74
CA VAL A 90 -9.86 -2.50 0.05
C VAL A 90 -10.54 -3.02 1.31
N ALA A 91 -10.85 -4.32 1.38
CA ALA A 91 -11.49 -4.90 2.56
C ALA A 91 -11.33 -6.43 2.62
N ASN A 92 -11.45 -6.95 3.84
CA ASN A 92 -11.71 -8.36 4.12
C ASN A 92 -12.99 -8.45 4.95
N ASN A 93 -14.00 -9.11 4.41
CA ASN A 93 -15.31 -9.24 5.07
C ASN A 93 -15.46 -10.52 5.89
N GLY A 94 -14.36 -11.26 6.14
CA GLY A 94 -14.33 -12.53 6.85
C GLY A 94 -14.74 -13.75 6.01
N LYS A 95 -15.13 -13.55 4.74
CA LYS A 95 -15.45 -14.61 3.78
C LYS A 95 -14.65 -14.46 2.48
N ALA A 96 -14.37 -13.24 2.11
CA ALA A 96 -13.66 -12.88 0.88
C ALA A 96 -12.84 -11.61 1.06
N ILE A 97 -11.80 -11.49 0.27
CA ILE A 97 -11.07 -10.25 0.01
C ILE A 97 -11.84 -9.47 -1.06
N LEU A 98 -12.04 -8.17 -0.83
CA LEU A 98 -12.66 -7.26 -1.79
C LEU A 98 -11.59 -6.40 -2.46
N ILE A 99 -11.63 -6.38 -3.79
CA ILE A 99 -10.65 -5.69 -4.62
C ILE A 99 -11.36 -4.64 -5.46
N LEU A 100 -10.88 -3.41 -5.37
CA LEU A 100 -11.32 -2.30 -6.22
C LEU A 100 -10.47 -2.26 -7.48
N VAL A 101 -11.10 -2.16 -8.64
CA VAL A 101 -10.44 -2.11 -9.96
C VAL A 101 -11.17 -1.16 -10.91
N SER A 102 -10.52 -0.73 -11.99
CA SER A 102 -11.17 0.03 -13.05
C SER A 102 -12.23 -0.83 -13.76
N ALA A 103 -13.44 -0.28 -13.92
CA ALA A 103 -14.54 -0.96 -14.58
C ALA A 103 -14.29 -1.17 -16.09
N GLY A 104 -13.42 -0.34 -16.69
CA GLY A 104 -13.05 -0.46 -18.11
C GLY A 104 -12.25 -1.72 -18.44
N THR A 105 -11.58 -2.32 -17.43
CA THR A 105 -10.83 -3.58 -17.62
C THR A 105 -11.74 -4.79 -17.65
N ILE A 106 -12.99 -4.64 -17.19
CA ILE A 106 -13.95 -5.74 -17.05
C ILE A 106 -15.06 -5.56 -18.07
N SER A 107 -15.03 -6.34 -19.15
CA SER A 107 -15.97 -6.23 -20.28
C SER A 107 -16.65 -7.57 -20.53
N GLY A 108 -17.77 -7.84 -19.87
CA GLY A 108 -18.61 -8.97 -20.23
C GLY A 108 -18.49 -10.25 -19.42
N GLU A 109 -18.71 -11.41 -20.03
CA GLU A 109 -18.63 -12.74 -19.40
C GLU A 109 -17.17 -13.26 -19.47
N GLU A 110 -16.33 -12.76 -18.59
CA GLU A 110 -14.90 -13.01 -18.60
C GLU A 110 -14.48 -13.86 -17.40
N SER A 111 -13.40 -14.60 -17.60
CA SER A 111 -12.66 -15.18 -16.48
C SER A 111 -11.78 -14.09 -15.86
N LEU A 112 -12.00 -13.77 -14.59
CA LEU A 112 -11.22 -12.79 -13.85
C LEU A 112 -10.20 -13.50 -12.98
N ILE A 113 -8.94 -13.16 -13.18
CA ILE A 113 -7.82 -13.71 -12.41
C ILE A 113 -7.14 -12.59 -11.64
N VAL A 114 -6.92 -12.80 -10.36
CA VAL A 114 -6.18 -11.90 -9.49
C VAL A 114 -4.80 -12.49 -9.22
N THR A 115 -3.76 -11.72 -9.48
CA THR A 115 -2.37 -12.03 -9.13
C THR A 115 -1.94 -11.17 -7.96
N PHE A 116 -1.55 -11.77 -6.85
CA PHE A 116 -1.07 -11.10 -5.64
C PHE A 116 0.41 -10.75 -5.72
N CYS A 117 0.92 -10.02 -4.72
CA CYS A 117 2.32 -9.59 -4.66
C CYS A 117 3.32 -10.75 -4.62
N ASP A 118 2.94 -11.92 -4.12
CA ASP A 118 3.74 -13.17 -4.11
C ASP A 118 3.65 -13.97 -5.42
N GLN A 119 3.02 -13.42 -6.44
CA GLN A 119 2.75 -14.04 -7.75
C GLN A 119 1.73 -15.20 -7.70
N SER A 120 1.08 -15.44 -6.58
CA SER A 120 -0.01 -16.40 -6.52
C SER A 120 -1.22 -15.86 -7.29
N THR A 121 -1.94 -16.75 -7.98
CA THR A 121 -3.08 -16.42 -8.83
C THR A 121 -4.34 -17.12 -8.32
N VAL A 122 -5.44 -16.38 -8.28
CA VAL A 122 -6.75 -16.90 -7.85
C VAL A 122 -7.86 -16.31 -8.73
N SER A 123 -8.88 -17.10 -9.01
CA SER A 123 -10.08 -16.61 -9.71
C SER A 123 -10.87 -15.67 -8.81
N ALA A 124 -11.41 -14.62 -9.43
CA ALA A 124 -12.25 -13.64 -8.75
C ALA A 124 -13.64 -13.56 -9.41
N GLU A 125 -14.61 -13.08 -8.66
CA GLU A 125 -15.98 -12.86 -9.12
C GLU A 125 -16.30 -11.37 -9.09
N LEU A 126 -16.99 -10.86 -10.09
CA LEU A 126 -17.50 -9.50 -10.12
C LEU A 126 -18.68 -9.38 -9.15
N VAL A 127 -18.53 -8.53 -8.15
CA VAL A 127 -19.62 -8.24 -7.18
C VAL A 127 -20.49 -7.11 -7.68
N GLN A 128 -19.85 -6.00 -8.10
CA GLN A 128 -20.56 -4.82 -8.57
C GLN A 128 -19.68 -4.00 -9.50
N LYS A 129 -20.32 -3.41 -10.50
CA LYS A 129 -19.71 -2.47 -11.44
C LYS A 129 -20.52 -1.18 -11.43
N ASP A 130 -19.85 -0.06 -11.25
CA ASP A 130 -20.43 1.26 -11.33
C ASP A 130 -19.90 1.98 -12.58
N THR A 131 -20.78 2.25 -13.53
CA THR A 131 -20.44 2.93 -14.77
C THR A 131 -20.28 4.44 -14.60
N VAL A 132 -20.82 5.02 -13.51
CA VAL A 132 -20.74 6.46 -13.25
C VAL A 132 -19.35 6.82 -12.72
N THR A 133 -18.84 6.03 -11.77
CA THR A 133 -17.49 6.23 -11.22
C THR A 133 -16.40 5.55 -12.03
N GLY A 134 -16.75 4.64 -12.93
CA GLY A 134 -15.80 3.83 -13.68
C GLY A 134 -15.06 2.80 -12.81
N LEU A 135 -15.64 2.39 -11.68
CA LEU A 135 -15.05 1.46 -10.73
C LEU A 135 -15.84 0.14 -10.66
N ALA A 136 -15.15 -0.92 -10.31
CA ALA A 136 -15.75 -2.22 -10.03
C ALA A 136 -15.15 -2.85 -8.77
N ILE A 137 -15.95 -3.68 -8.10
CA ILE A 137 -15.54 -4.47 -6.96
C ILE A 137 -15.53 -5.94 -7.35
N LEU A 138 -14.39 -6.58 -7.12
CA LEU A 138 -14.22 -8.02 -7.24
C LEU A 138 -14.17 -8.66 -5.85
N SER A 139 -14.56 -9.93 -5.80
CA SER A 139 -14.51 -10.78 -4.61
C SER A 139 -13.63 -12.00 -4.87
N VAL A 140 -12.69 -12.25 -3.99
CA VAL A 140 -11.86 -13.47 -3.97
C VAL A 140 -12.16 -14.21 -2.67
N PRO A 141 -12.78 -15.42 -2.73
CA PRO A 141 -13.09 -16.19 -1.53
C PRO A 141 -11.83 -16.54 -0.74
N LEU A 142 -11.86 -16.36 0.60
CA LEU A 142 -10.69 -16.65 1.46
C LEU A 142 -10.24 -18.11 1.36
N VAL A 143 -11.17 -19.03 1.13
CA VAL A 143 -10.87 -20.48 0.97
C VAL A 143 -10.04 -20.79 -0.28
N SER A 144 -9.99 -19.87 -1.25
CA SER A 144 -9.22 -20.01 -2.48
C SER A 144 -7.82 -19.42 -2.37
N ILE A 145 -7.55 -18.66 -1.31
CA ILE A 145 -6.25 -18.01 -1.07
C ILE A 145 -5.43 -18.90 -0.13
N LYS A 146 -4.18 -19.13 -0.45
CA LYS A 146 -3.26 -19.87 0.40
C LYS A 146 -2.90 -19.08 1.65
N GLU A 147 -2.60 -19.78 2.75
CA GLU A 147 -2.21 -19.17 4.02
C GLU A 147 -0.95 -18.30 3.84
N GLU A 148 0.05 -18.79 3.10
CA GLU A 148 1.28 -18.03 2.83
C GLU A 148 1.00 -16.70 2.09
N THR A 149 0.02 -16.68 1.18
CA THR A 149 -0.42 -15.46 0.48
C THR A 149 -1.12 -14.52 1.43
N MET A 150 -1.98 -15.04 2.32
CA MET A 150 -2.68 -14.24 3.33
C MET A 150 -1.73 -13.54 4.31
N ASP A 151 -0.57 -14.14 4.60
CA ASP A 151 0.44 -13.59 5.50
C ASP A 151 1.22 -12.42 4.88
N VAL A 152 1.24 -12.31 3.55
CA VAL A 152 2.02 -11.28 2.85
C VAL A 152 1.20 -10.16 2.22
N ILE A 153 -0.11 -10.33 2.09
CA ILE A 153 -1.00 -9.28 1.56
C ILE A 153 -1.50 -8.37 2.68
N ASP A 154 -1.78 -7.12 2.33
CA ASP A 154 -2.34 -6.13 3.23
C ASP A 154 -3.60 -5.49 2.65
N ILE A 155 -4.43 -4.93 3.53
CA ILE A 155 -5.59 -4.14 3.13
C ILE A 155 -5.17 -2.68 3.08
N ALA A 156 -5.42 -2.02 1.95
CA ALA A 156 -5.07 -0.61 1.77
C ALA A 156 -5.85 0.29 2.76
N THR A 157 -5.12 1.18 3.42
CA THR A 157 -5.73 2.24 4.22
C THR A 157 -6.23 3.34 3.30
N LEU A 158 -7.54 3.56 3.29
CA LEU A 158 -8.15 4.59 2.45
C LEU A 158 -7.91 5.98 3.04
N GLY A 159 -7.37 6.88 2.23
CA GLY A 159 -7.17 8.27 2.57
C GLY A 159 -8.45 9.11 2.44
N SER A 160 -8.38 10.37 2.86
CA SER A 160 -9.46 11.34 2.67
C SER A 160 -9.13 12.30 1.53
N SER A 161 -10.03 12.40 0.55
CA SER A 161 -9.92 13.35 -0.57
C SER A 161 -10.28 14.80 -0.21
N ASN A 162 -10.85 15.04 0.99
CA ASN A 162 -11.23 16.37 1.47
C ASN A 162 -10.08 17.20 2.03
N ASN A 163 -8.85 16.70 1.94
CA ASN A 163 -7.70 17.39 2.51
C ASN A 163 -7.06 18.33 1.48
N SER A 164 -7.38 19.63 1.57
CA SER A 164 -6.77 20.67 0.72
C SER A 164 -5.26 20.85 0.95
N SER A 165 -4.71 20.30 2.03
CA SER A 165 -3.28 20.35 2.35
C SER A 165 -2.44 19.34 1.60
N LEU A 166 -3.03 18.54 0.71
CA LEU A 166 -2.28 17.57 -0.11
C LEU A 166 -1.41 18.23 -1.19
N LEU A 167 -1.70 19.47 -1.58
CA LEU A 167 -0.93 20.18 -2.60
C LEU A 167 0.55 20.30 -2.18
N GLY A 168 1.45 19.89 -3.06
CA GLY A 168 2.89 19.89 -2.79
C GLY A 168 3.40 18.70 -1.98
N THR A 169 2.52 17.80 -1.52
CA THR A 169 2.97 16.57 -0.83
C THR A 169 3.58 15.59 -1.81
N THR A 170 4.64 14.90 -1.36
CA THR A 170 5.24 13.80 -2.12
C THR A 170 4.31 12.58 -2.10
N VAL A 171 4.15 11.93 -3.24
CA VAL A 171 3.33 10.74 -3.42
C VAL A 171 4.05 9.69 -4.23
N MET A 172 3.68 8.44 -4.02
CA MET A 172 4.07 7.31 -4.84
C MET A 172 2.85 6.74 -5.54
N ALA A 173 2.94 6.55 -6.86
CA ALA A 173 1.96 5.78 -7.62
C ALA A 173 2.48 4.36 -7.78
N LEU A 174 1.69 3.39 -7.31
CA LEU A 174 1.97 1.97 -7.42
C LEU A 174 0.98 1.33 -8.39
N GLY A 175 1.45 0.39 -9.17
CA GLY A 175 0.57 -0.27 -10.11
C GLY A 175 1.22 -1.44 -10.84
N SER A 176 0.44 -1.99 -11.78
CA SER A 176 0.82 -3.07 -12.66
C SER A 176 0.77 -2.52 -14.10
N HIS A 177 1.89 -1.97 -14.56
CA HIS A 177 1.97 -1.45 -15.92
C HIS A 177 2.22 -2.58 -16.91
N MET A 178 1.35 -2.71 -17.92
CA MET A 178 1.41 -3.79 -18.93
C MET A 178 1.46 -5.21 -18.34
N GLY A 179 0.71 -5.46 -17.25
CA GLY A 179 0.68 -6.77 -16.59
C GLY A 179 1.91 -7.09 -15.71
N THR A 180 2.88 -6.19 -15.64
CA THR A 180 4.02 -6.34 -14.72
C THR A 180 3.69 -5.72 -13.37
N SER A 181 3.61 -6.54 -12.33
CA SER A 181 3.43 -6.07 -10.95
C SER A 181 4.66 -5.30 -10.46
N GLY A 182 4.43 -4.32 -9.58
CA GLY A 182 5.51 -3.62 -8.87
C GLY A 182 6.06 -2.38 -9.56
N SER A 183 5.33 -1.78 -10.51
CA SER A 183 5.71 -0.48 -11.07
C SER A 183 5.54 0.62 -10.02
N VAL A 184 6.58 1.42 -9.82
CA VAL A 184 6.62 2.53 -8.85
C VAL A 184 6.97 3.81 -9.57
N CYS A 185 6.20 4.87 -9.32
CA CYS A 185 6.49 6.21 -9.82
C CYS A 185 6.43 7.20 -8.65
N TYR A 186 7.42 8.05 -8.54
CA TYR A 186 7.49 9.10 -7.51
C TYR A 186 7.09 10.44 -8.10
N GLY A 187 6.38 11.24 -7.31
CA GLY A 187 5.96 12.57 -7.73
C GLY A 187 5.44 13.40 -6.57
N MET A 188 4.80 14.52 -6.92
CA MET A 188 4.10 15.33 -5.94
C MET A 188 2.71 15.72 -6.45
N VAL A 189 1.82 16.02 -5.54
CA VAL A 189 0.48 16.52 -5.87
C VAL A 189 0.60 17.97 -6.35
N THR A 190 0.34 18.19 -7.63
CA THR A 190 0.44 19.53 -8.26
C THR A 190 -0.90 20.25 -8.34
N SER A 191 -2.01 19.53 -8.20
CA SER A 191 -3.38 20.09 -8.23
C SER A 191 -4.32 19.21 -7.42
N VAL A 192 -5.32 19.82 -6.82
CA VAL A 192 -6.43 19.14 -6.12
C VAL A 192 -7.76 19.67 -6.64
N GLY A 193 -8.77 18.81 -6.71
CA GLY A 193 -10.11 19.20 -7.16
C GLY A 193 -10.24 19.50 -8.66
N THR A 194 -9.27 19.08 -9.47
CA THR A 194 -9.34 19.22 -10.93
C THR A 194 -10.31 18.20 -11.50
N VAL A 195 -11.27 18.66 -12.29
CA VAL A 195 -12.15 17.77 -13.06
C VAL A 195 -11.36 17.27 -14.26
N ILE A 196 -11.26 15.98 -14.40
CA ILE A 196 -10.65 15.32 -15.56
C ILE A 196 -11.80 14.69 -16.37
N ASP A 197 -12.02 15.19 -17.58
CA ASP A 197 -12.92 14.52 -18.50
C ASP A 197 -12.21 13.25 -19.00
N GLN A 198 -12.75 12.09 -18.64
CA GLN A 198 -12.31 10.85 -19.29
C GLN A 198 -12.90 10.84 -20.70
N PRO A 199 -12.08 10.69 -21.75
CA PRO A 199 -12.64 10.43 -23.07
C PRO A 199 -13.43 9.13 -22.98
N ASP A 200 -14.68 9.16 -23.42
CA ASP A 200 -15.51 7.99 -23.56
C ASP A 200 -14.70 6.93 -24.29
N SER A 201 -14.48 5.79 -23.62
CA SER A 201 -13.92 4.62 -24.28
C SER A 201 -14.98 4.12 -25.25
N ALA A 202 -14.79 4.46 -26.53
CA ALA A 202 -15.61 4.01 -27.64
C ALA A 202 -15.44 2.51 -27.90
#